data_8b4061b3aca2669a9fe4fed6d3c0c106
#
_entry.id   8b4061b3aca2669a9fe4fed6d3c0c106
#
_cell.length_a   1.000
_cell.length_b   1.000
_cell.length_c   1.000
_cell.angle_alpha   90.00
_cell.angle_beta   90.00
_cell.angle_gamma   90.00
#
_symmetry.space_group_name_H-M   'P 1'
#
loop_
_entity.id
_entity.type
_entity.pdbx_description
1 polymer ?
#
loop_
_entity_poly.entity_id
_entity_poly.type
_entity_poly.pdbx_seq_one_letter_code
_entity_poly.pdbx_strand_id
1 'polypeptide(L)'
;KSQLVTAPKGTTLEEAKKVLMGSKVEKLPLIDENGKLSGLVTIKDIEKSVKYPNTARDKDGRLLCAAALGVTDDVLVRAKALADAGVDAFVLDSAHGHSHNIMKSVEIVKNAFPQISLIAGNVATADATEALIKAGADAVKVGIGPGSICTTRVVAGIGVPQITAIYDSAERADKYGVPVIADGGIKYSGE
;
A
#
# COMPACT_ATOMS: atom_id res chain seq x y z
N LYS A 1 33.96 18.93 21.67
CA LYS A 1 32.97 18.50 20.65
C LYS A 1 33.09 16.99 20.55
N SER A 2 32.04 16.22 20.92
CA SER A 2 32.00 14.79 20.70
C SER A 2 32.06 14.54 19.18
N GLN A 3 32.94 13.62 18.76
CA GLN A 3 33.06 13.22 17.36
C GLN A 3 31.73 12.58 16.92
N LEU A 4 31.14 13.05 15.83
CA LEU A 4 29.90 12.52 15.29
C LEU A 4 30.12 11.07 14.84
N VAL A 5 29.31 10.13 15.34
CA VAL A 5 29.34 8.73 14.91
C VAL A 5 28.55 8.62 13.61
N THR A 6 29.18 8.15 12.55
CA THR A 6 28.58 7.98 11.22
C THR A 6 28.89 6.58 10.68
N ALA A 7 28.15 6.15 9.65
CA ALA A 7 28.46 4.93 8.89
C ALA A 7 28.32 5.21 7.37
N PRO A 8 28.94 4.37 6.52
CA PRO A 8 28.82 4.50 5.07
C PRO A 8 27.39 4.28 4.57
N LYS A 9 27.05 4.90 3.43
CA LYS A 9 25.84 4.56 2.67
C LYS A 9 25.85 3.07 2.33
N GLY A 10 24.72 2.39 2.50
CA GLY A 10 24.60 0.94 2.29
C GLY A 10 24.85 0.08 3.53
N THR A 11 25.19 0.69 4.68
CA THR A 11 25.25 -0.02 5.97
C THR A 11 23.92 -0.72 6.25
N THR A 12 23.96 -2.02 6.51
CA THR A 12 22.78 -2.83 6.84
C THR A 12 22.22 -2.48 8.22
N LEU A 13 20.96 -2.82 8.48
CA LEU A 13 20.33 -2.60 9.81
C LEU A 13 21.07 -3.35 10.92
N GLU A 14 21.62 -4.55 10.65
CA GLU A 14 22.38 -5.32 11.62
C GLU A 14 23.74 -4.66 11.97
N GLU A 15 24.45 -4.13 10.97
CA GLU A 15 25.68 -3.38 11.19
C GLU A 15 25.40 -2.07 11.93
N ALA A 16 24.35 -1.35 11.50
CA ALA A 16 23.91 -0.12 12.16
C ALA A 16 23.57 -0.36 13.63
N LYS A 17 22.90 -1.48 13.96
CA LYS A 17 22.60 -1.88 15.34
C LYS A 17 23.85 -2.03 16.19
N LYS A 18 24.88 -2.69 15.67
CA LYS A 18 26.15 -2.88 16.40
C LYS A 18 26.82 -1.53 16.70
N VAL A 19 26.84 -0.61 15.71
CA VAL A 19 27.41 0.73 15.86
C VAL A 19 26.63 1.55 16.87
N LEU A 20 25.30 1.58 16.77
CA LEU A 20 24.40 2.31 17.68
C LEU A 20 24.57 1.85 19.13
N MET A 21 24.58 0.52 19.36
CA MET A 21 24.75 -0.06 20.68
C MET A 21 26.17 0.16 21.25
N GLY A 22 27.20 -0.06 20.42
CA GLY A 22 28.59 0.11 20.85
C GLY A 22 28.94 1.56 21.19
N SER A 23 28.39 2.50 20.45
CA SER A 23 28.61 3.94 20.65
C SER A 23 27.61 4.60 21.60
N LYS A 24 26.59 3.87 22.06
CA LYS A 24 25.51 4.37 22.93
C LYS A 24 24.80 5.60 22.36
N VAL A 25 24.52 5.57 21.04
CA VAL A 25 23.79 6.61 20.32
C VAL A 25 22.49 6.04 19.74
N GLU A 26 21.46 6.86 19.61
CA GLU A 26 20.15 6.43 19.10
C GLU A 26 19.97 6.65 17.61
N LYS A 27 20.83 7.46 17.01
CA LYS A 27 20.73 7.91 15.61
C LYS A 27 22.09 7.78 14.95
N LEU A 28 22.13 7.15 13.78
CA LEU A 28 23.34 6.91 12.99
C LEU A 28 23.17 7.55 11.61
N PRO A 29 23.76 8.74 11.37
CA PRO A 29 23.83 9.30 10.04
C PRO A 29 24.63 8.41 9.10
N LEU A 30 24.10 8.18 7.90
CA LEU A 30 24.81 7.51 6.81
C LEU A 30 25.39 8.58 5.88
N ILE A 31 26.65 8.43 5.53
CA ILE A 31 27.37 9.38 4.66
C ILE A 31 27.76 8.70 3.35
N ASP A 32 27.79 9.48 2.29
CA ASP A 32 28.31 9.04 0.99
C ASP A 32 29.87 9.12 0.95
N GLU A 33 30.45 8.78 -0.19
CA GLU A 33 31.89 8.79 -0.43
C GLU A 33 32.51 10.19 -0.29
N ASN A 34 31.70 11.25 -0.41
CA ASN A 34 32.13 12.63 -0.26
C ASN A 34 31.91 13.17 1.17
N GLY A 35 31.49 12.32 2.11
CA GLY A 35 31.18 12.71 3.48
C GLY A 35 29.86 13.48 3.64
N LYS A 36 28.99 13.51 2.62
CA LYS A 36 27.68 14.17 2.69
C LYS A 36 26.64 13.21 3.27
N LEU A 37 25.67 13.76 3.98
CA LEU A 37 24.54 13.02 4.53
C LEU A 37 23.75 12.36 3.40
N SER A 38 23.63 11.03 3.46
CA SER A 38 22.91 10.21 2.48
C SER A 38 21.70 9.50 3.08
N GLY A 39 21.65 9.33 4.39
CA GLY A 39 20.57 8.65 5.08
C GLY A 39 20.69 8.73 6.60
N LEU A 40 19.74 8.14 7.29
CA LEU A 40 19.71 8.07 8.75
C LEU A 40 19.10 6.72 9.17
N VAL A 41 19.78 6.02 10.07
CA VAL A 41 19.24 4.83 10.74
C VAL A 41 19.06 5.14 12.23
N THR A 42 17.93 4.76 12.79
CA THR A 42 17.65 4.94 14.21
C THR A 42 17.36 3.59 14.90
N ILE A 43 17.48 3.57 16.23
CA ILE A 43 17.07 2.39 17.02
C ILE A 43 15.61 2.03 16.74
N LYS A 44 14.74 3.03 16.59
CA LYS A 44 13.32 2.81 16.26
C LYS A 44 13.09 2.10 14.93
N ASP A 45 13.93 2.34 13.93
CA ASP A 45 13.83 1.66 12.64
C ASP A 45 14.17 0.17 12.79
N ILE A 46 15.17 -0.14 13.61
CA ILE A 46 15.56 -1.51 13.93
C ILE A 46 14.46 -2.22 14.73
N GLU A 47 13.95 -1.59 15.79
CA GLU A 47 12.84 -2.13 16.58
C GLU A 47 11.59 -2.40 15.72
N LYS A 48 11.25 -1.47 14.83
CA LYS A 48 10.12 -1.63 13.90
C LYS A 48 10.35 -2.76 12.90
N SER A 49 11.57 -2.96 12.42
CA SER A 49 11.87 -4.06 11.49
C SER A 49 11.69 -5.43 12.15
N VAL A 50 11.99 -5.54 13.44
CA VAL A 50 11.76 -6.76 14.24
C VAL A 50 10.27 -6.94 14.55
N LYS A 51 9.59 -5.87 14.96
CA LYS A 51 8.17 -5.91 15.33
C LYS A 51 7.24 -6.14 14.13
N TYR A 52 7.64 -5.65 12.96
CA TYR A 52 6.85 -5.71 11.72
C TYR A 52 7.68 -6.30 10.58
N PRO A 53 8.02 -7.61 10.63
CA PRO A 53 8.92 -8.24 9.65
C PRO A 53 8.35 -8.30 8.23
N ASN A 54 7.00 -8.29 8.10
CA ASN A 54 6.31 -8.38 6.81
C ASN A 54 6.04 -7.01 6.15
N THR A 55 6.67 -5.95 6.65
CA THR A 55 6.50 -4.61 6.06
C THR A 55 7.04 -4.59 4.63
N ALA A 56 6.22 -4.12 3.68
CA ALA A 56 6.62 -3.95 2.29
C ALA A 56 7.67 -2.84 2.13
N ARG A 57 8.81 -3.18 1.56
CA ARG A 57 9.96 -2.28 1.37
C ARG A 57 10.50 -2.39 -0.04
N ASP A 58 11.08 -1.31 -0.52
CA ASP A 58 11.85 -1.31 -1.77
C ASP A 58 13.25 -1.93 -1.57
N LYS A 59 14.01 -2.02 -2.67
CA LYS A 59 15.39 -2.54 -2.68
C LYS A 59 16.37 -1.75 -1.79
N ASP A 60 16.05 -0.49 -1.49
CA ASP A 60 16.85 0.40 -0.64
C ASP A 60 16.36 0.36 0.84
N GLY A 61 15.41 -0.51 1.17
CA GLY A 61 14.84 -0.69 2.51
C GLY A 61 13.83 0.36 2.92
N ARG A 62 13.37 1.24 1.99
CA ARG A 62 12.34 2.25 2.27
C ARG A 62 10.95 1.62 2.21
N LEU A 63 10.03 2.11 3.03
CA LEU A 63 8.65 1.67 3.00
C LEU A 63 8.00 2.02 1.66
N LEU A 64 7.28 1.06 1.08
CA LEU A 64 6.43 1.32 -0.07
C LEU A 64 5.22 2.15 0.35
N CYS A 65 4.85 3.12 -0.49
CA CYS A 65 3.75 4.04 -0.27
C CYS A 65 2.70 3.90 -1.37
N ALA A 66 1.43 3.81 -0.96
CA ALA A 66 0.31 3.90 -1.87
C ALA A 66 -0.48 5.19 -1.63
N ALA A 67 -1.03 5.79 -2.68
CA ALA A 67 -1.80 7.02 -2.59
C ALA A 67 -3.16 6.90 -3.28
N ALA A 68 -4.19 7.45 -2.64
CA ALA A 68 -5.56 7.41 -3.13
C ALA A 68 -5.80 8.38 -4.29
N LEU A 69 -6.52 7.91 -5.29
CA LEU A 69 -7.09 8.67 -6.39
C LEU A 69 -8.62 8.67 -6.26
N GLY A 70 -9.22 9.85 -6.40
CA GLY A 70 -10.68 9.99 -6.56
C GLY A 70 -11.10 9.78 -8.01
N VAL A 71 -12.39 9.55 -8.21
CA VAL A 71 -13.00 9.46 -9.55
C VAL A 71 -13.52 10.85 -9.94
N THR A 72 -12.59 11.70 -10.31
CA THR A 72 -12.82 13.11 -10.65
C THR A 72 -12.22 13.42 -12.02
N ASP A 73 -12.66 14.49 -12.66
CA ASP A 73 -12.18 14.89 -14.00
C ASP A 73 -10.67 15.17 -14.02
N ASP A 74 -10.08 15.51 -12.88
CA ASP A 74 -8.65 15.80 -12.70
C ASP A 74 -7.82 14.58 -12.23
N VAL A 75 -8.35 13.36 -12.27
CA VAL A 75 -7.69 12.14 -11.79
C VAL A 75 -6.28 11.98 -12.36
N LEU A 76 -6.05 12.28 -13.64
CA LEU A 76 -4.73 12.19 -14.27
C LEU A 76 -3.76 13.27 -13.78
N VAL A 77 -4.25 14.47 -13.46
CA VAL A 77 -3.41 15.55 -12.91
C VAL A 77 -2.89 15.13 -11.53
N ARG A 78 -3.79 14.60 -10.68
CA ARG A 78 -3.41 14.08 -9.36
C ARG A 78 -2.49 12.86 -9.48
N ALA A 79 -2.80 11.91 -10.36
CA ALA A 79 -1.97 10.72 -10.58
C ALA A 79 -0.55 11.10 -11.02
N LYS A 80 -0.42 12.08 -11.94
CA LYS A 80 0.89 12.58 -12.35
C LYS A 80 1.68 13.20 -11.20
N ALA A 81 1.06 14.05 -10.40
CA ALA A 81 1.73 14.68 -9.26
C ALA A 81 2.22 13.63 -8.24
N LEU A 82 1.43 12.58 -7.99
CA LEU A 82 1.81 11.47 -7.12
C LEU A 82 2.93 10.61 -7.73
N ALA A 83 2.88 10.35 -9.03
CA ALA A 83 3.95 9.64 -9.75
C ALA A 83 5.27 10.43 -9.69
N ASP A 84 5.24 11.73 -9.93
CA ASP A 84 6.39 12.64 -9.84
C ASP A 84 6.96 12.69 -8.40
N ALA A 85 6.11 12.52 -7.39
CA ALA A 85 6.51 12.43 -5.99
C ALA A 85 7.07 11.04 -5.59
N GLY A 86 7.05 10.06 -6.49
CA GLY A 86 7.62 8.73 -6.27
C GLY A 86 6.71 7.76 -5.53
N VAL A 87 5.38 7.82 -5.76
CA VAL A 87 4.45 6.82 -5.22
C VAL A 87 4.70 5.44 -5.82
N ASP A 88 4.57 4.38 -5.02
CA ASP A 88 4.78 3.00 -5.48
C ASP A 88 3.50 2.36 -6.03
N ALA A 89 2.33 2.79 -5.56
CA ALA A 89 1.04 2.30 -6.04
C ALA A 89 -0.05 3.37 -5.97
N PHE A 90 -0.99 3.30 -6.89
CA PHE A 90 -2.24 4.06 -6.83
C PHE A 90 -3.36 3.22 -6.23
N VAL A 91 -4.30 3.88 -5.55
CA VAL A 91 -5.52 3.26 -5.04
C VAL A 91 -6.73 4.06 -5.53
N LEU A 92 -7.48 3.53 -6.48
CA LEU A 92 -8.81 4.04 -6.82
C LEU A 92 -9.80 3.50 -5.79
N ASP A 93 -10.10 4.35 -4.80
CA ASP A 93 -10.92 4.02 -3.64
C ASP A 93 -12.32 4.59 -3.79
N SER A 94 -13.34 3.73 -3.70
CA SER A 94 -14.74 4.09 -3.86
C SER A 94 -15.64 3.24 -2.98
N ALA A 95 -16.73 3.83 -2.52
CA ALA A 95 -17.79 3.11 -1.82
C ALA A 95 -18.50 2.06 -2.70
N HIS A 96 -18.39 2.16 -4.04
CA HIS A 96 -18.97 1.22 -5.00
C HIS A 96 -18.08 1.10 -6.22
N GLY A 97 -17.11 0.15 -6.15
CA GLY A 97 -16.12 -0.08 -7.20
C GLY A 97 -16.72 -0.62 -8.52
N HIS A 98 -17.84 -1.33 -8.45
CA HIS A 98 -18.51 -1.88 -9.65
C HIS A 98 -19.41 -0.82 -10.31
N SER A 99 -18.83 0.31 -10.67
CA SER A 99 -19.53 1.36 -11.41
C SER A 99 -18.78 1.71 -12.70
N HIS A 100 -19.53 2.16 -13.71
CA HIS A 100 -18.97 2.54 -15.02
C HIS A 100 -17.84 3.58 -14.89
N ASN A 101 -18.02 4.58 -14.03
CA ASN A 101 -17.04 5.63 -13.83
C ASN A 101 -15.73 5.13 -13.20
N ILE A 102 -15.83 4.19 -12.26
CA ILE A 102 -14.64 3.57 -11.64
C ILE A 102 -13.89 2.74 -12.69
N MET A 103 -14.56 1.86 -13.42
CA MET A 103 -13.93 1.04 -14.45
C MET A 103 -13.23 1.90 -15.51
N LYS A 104 -13.90 2.95 -15.99
CA LYS A 104 -13.32 3.91 -16.92
C LYS A 104 -12.08 4.62 -16.34
N SER A 105 -12.13 4.99 -15.05
CA SER A 105 -10.98 5.62 -14.38
C SER A 105 -9.82 4.64 -14.21
N VAL A 106 -10.09 3.36 -13.92
CA VAL A 106 -9.06 2.30 -13.87
C VAL A 106 -8.35 2.21 -15.22
N GLU A 107 -9.10 2.10 -16.32
CA GLU A 107 -8.55 2.03 -17.67
C GLU A 107 -7.69 3.27 -18.01
N ILE A 108 -8.20 4.47 -17.74
CA ILE A 108 -7.51 5.73 -18.03
C ILE A 108 -6.20 5.84 -17.23
N VAL A 109 -6.24 5.56 -15.93
CA VAL A 109 -5.05 5.65 -15.07
C VAL A 109 -4.04 4.58 -15.44
N LYS A 110 -4.47 3.34 -15.65
CA LYS A 110 -3.56 2.25 -16.01
C LYS A 110 -2.89 2.46 -17.36
N ASN A 111 -3.61 2.96 -18.34
CA ASN A 111 -3.05 3.31 -19.66
C ASN A 111 -2.03 4.47 -19.57
N ALA A 112 -2.27 5.45 -18.71
CA ALA A 112 -1.37 6.58 -18.53
C ALA A 112 -0.11 6.23 -17.70
N PHE A 113 -0.23 5.30 -16.75
CA PHE A 113 0.85 4.90 -15.83
C PHE A 113 0.98 3.37 -15.74
N PRO A 114 1.31 2.67 -16.83
CA PRO A 114 1.34 1.21 -16.87
C PRO A 114 2.36 0.59 -15.90
N GLN A 115 3.40 1.33 -15.53
CA GLN A 115 4.48 0.91 -14.64
C GLN A 115 4.13 1.03 -13.15
N ILE A 116 3.07 1.78 -12.78
CA ILE A 116 2.65 1.95 -11.38
C ILE A 116 1.52 0.97 -11.10
N SER A 117 1.63 0.22 -10.01
CA SER A 117 0.58 -0.70 -9.59
C SER A 117 -0.70 0.04 -9.24
N LEU A 118 -1.83 -0.46 -9.71
CA LEU A 118 -3.15 0.14 -9.49
C LEU A 118 -4.06 -0.82 -8.71
N ILE A 119 -4.40 -0.42 -7.51
CA ILE A 119 -5.37 -1.09 -6.65
C ILE A 119 -6.72 -0.43 -6.88
N ALA A 120 -7.78 -1.19 -7.11
CA ALA A 120 -9.13 -0.64 -7.29
C ALA A 120 -10.14 -1.32 -6.37
N GLY A 121 -11.12 -0.57 -5.89
CA GLY A 121 -12.19 -1.06 -5.02
C GLY A 121 -13.09 0.09 -4.51
N ASN A 122 -14.01 -0.20 -3.55
CA ASN A 122 -14.24 -1.53 -2.98
C ASN A 122 -15.32 -2.29 -3.74
N VAL A 123 -15.19 -3.60 -3.74
CA VAL A 123 -16.17 -4.54 -4.30
C VAL A 123 -16.48 -5.65 -3.29
N ALA A 124 -17.51 -6.47 -3.57
CA ALA A 124 -17.89 -7.56 -2.68
C ALA A 124 -18.39 -8.80 -3.44
N THR A 125 -18.22 -8.86 -4.76
CA THR A 125 -18.72 -9.95 -5.60
C THR A 125 -17.68 -10.39 -6.62
N ALA A 126 -17.77 -11.65 -7.06
CA ALA A 126 -16.92 -12.22 -8.09
C ALA A 126 -16.97 -11.42 -9.41
N ASP A 127 -18.18 -11.03 -9.84
CA ASP A 127 -18.36 -10.30 -11.12
C ASP A 127 -17.76 -8.90 -11.07
N ALA A 128 -17.92 -8.20 -9.94
CA ALA A 128 -17.29 -6.89 -9.74
C ALA A 128 -15.76 -6.99 -9.71
N THR A 129 -15.23 -8.02 -9.08
CA THR A 129 -13.80 -8.31 -9.05
C THR A 129 -13.25 -8.52 -10.47
N GLU A 130 -13.93 -9.37 -11.25
CA GLU A 130 -13.54 -9.62 -12.65
C GLU A 130 -13.61 -8.35 -13.51
N ALA A 131 -14.64 -7.53 -13.32
CA ALA A 131 -14.79 -6.28 -14.07
C ALA A 131 -13.62 -5.32 -13.83
N LEU A 132 -13.18 -5.15 -12.57
CA LEU A 132 -12.02 -4.32 -12.23
C LEU A 132 -10.71 -4.88 -12.79
N ILE A 133 -10.52 -6.20 -12.74
CA ILE A 133 -9.34 -6.86 -13.31
C ILE A 133 -9.30 -6.64 -14.83
N LYS A 134 -10.41 -6.83 -15.53
CA LYS A 134 -10.52 -6.61 -16.97
C LYS A 134 -10.29 -5.13 -17.36
N ALA A 135 -10.65 -4.19 -16.49
CA ALA A 135 -10.34 -2.78 -16.66
C ALA A 135 -8.86 -2.44 -16.44
N GLY A 136 -8.07 -3.35 -15.87
CA GLY A 136 -6.62 -3.20 -15.70
C GLY A 136 -6.14 -3.01 -14.26
N ALA A 137 -6.95 -3.33 -13.27
CA ALA A 137 -6.51 -3.31 -11.87
C ALA A 137 -5.48 -4.44 -11.60
N ASP A 138 -4.37 -4.10 -10.94
CA ASP A 138 -3.33 -5.05 -10.55
C ASP A 138 -3.65 -5.73 -9.20
N ALA A 139 -4.54 -5.14 -8.40
CA ALA A 139 -5.10 -5.73 -7.19
C ALA A 139 -6.52 -5.20 -6.95
N VAL A 140 -7.36 -5.99 -6.29
CA VAL A 140 -8.74 -5.62 -5.99
C VAL A 140 -8.98 -5.52 -4.49
N LYS A 141 -9.51 -4.39 -4.05
CA LYS A 141 -9.87 -4.14 -2.64
C LYS A 141 -11.30 -4.56 -2.38
N VAL A 142 -11.49 -5.48 -1.41
CA VAL A 142 -12.75 -6.18 -1.13
C VAL A 142 -13.29 -5.79 0.24
N GLY A 143 -14.56 -5.34 0.27
CA GLY A 143 -15.26 -5.02 1.48
C GLY A 143 -16.30 -3.92 1.26
N ILE A 144 -17.59 -4.28 1.35
CA ILE A 144 -18.73 -3.37 1.34
C ILE A 144 -19.50 -3.53 2.65
N GLY A 145 -19.40 -2.53 3.51
CA GLY A 145 -20.09 -2.48 4.78
C GLY A 145 -19.50 -3.25 5.98
N PRO A 146 -18.33 -3.95 5.89
CA PRO A 146 -17.86 -4.78 7.01
C PRO A 146 -17.09 -4.00 8.07
N GLY A 147 -16.62 -2.79 7.78
CA GLY A 147 -15.82 -1.99 8.70
C GLY A 147 -16.55 -1.66 10.01
N SER A 148 -15.82 -1.64 11.14
CA SER A 148 -16.39 -1.37 12.46
C SER A 148 -17.00 0.03 12.59
N ILE A 149 -16.50 0.98 11.79
CA ILE A 149 -16.99 2.37 11.74
C ILE A 149 -17.88 2.63 10.51
N CYS A 150 -18.11 1.62 9.66
CA CYS A 150 -18.88 1.77 8.44
C CYS A 150 -20.38 1.87 8.74
N THR A 151 -21.00 2.93 8.27
CA THR A 151 -22.45 3.18 8.44
C THR A 151 -23.30 2.70 7.26
N THR A 152 -22.69 2.21 6.19
CA THR A 152 -23.41 1.79 4.96
C THR A 152 -24.50 0.77 5.24
N ARG A 153 -24.22 -0.25 6.07
CA ARG A 153 -25.22 -1.26 6.44
C ARG A 153 -26.38 -0.68 7.26
N VAL A 154 -26.08 0.26 8.14
CA VAL A 154 -27.08 0.86 9.05
C VAL A 154 -27.96 1.87 8.31
N VAL A 155 -27.36 2.70 7.46
CA VAL A 155 -28.05 3.78 6.76
C VAL A 155 -28.72 3.29 5.47
N ALA A 156 -28.00 2.52 4.66
CA ALA A 156 -28.46 2.10 3.33
C ALA A 156 -28.93 0.63 3.27
N GLY A 157 -28.71 -0.16 4.32
CA GLY A 157 -29.02 -1.59 4.32
C GLY A 157 -28.15 -2.41 3.36
N ILE A 158 -27.03 -1.86 2.90
CA ILE A 158 -26.15 -2.49 1.90
C ILE A 158 -24.89 -3.01 2.57
N GLY A 159 -24.53 -4.24 2.23
CA GLY A 159 -23.29 -4.87 2.69
C GLY A 159 -23.26 -6.36 2.41
N VAL A 160 -22.06 -6.91 2.39
CA VAL A 160 -21.83 -8.35 2.25
C VAL A 160 -20.95 -8.81 3.41
N PRO A 161 -21.26 -9.98 4.05
CA PRO A 161 -20.36 -10.56 5.06
C PRO A 161 -18.95 -10.69 4.50
N GLN A 162 -17.95 -10.24 5.27
CA GLN A 162 -16.60 -10.04 4.71
C GLN A 162 -15.95 -11.34 4.23
N ILE A 163 -16.10 -12.43 4.96
CA ILE A 163 -15.51 -13.72 4.55
C ILE A 163 -16.13 -14.21 3.23
N THR A 164 -17.45 -14.08 3.07
CA THR A 164 -18.13 -14.40 1.80
C THR A 164 -17.60 -13.55 0.65
N ALA A 165 -17.52 -12.23 0.86
CA ALA A 165 -17.03 -11.30 -0.16
C ALA A 165 -15.57 -11.62 -0.56
N ILE A 166 -14.71 -11.96 0.41
CA ILE A 166 -13.32 -12.34 0.16
C ILE A 166 -13.26 -13.64 -0.62
N TYR A 167 -14.02 -14.66 -0.20
CA TYR A 167 -14.03 -15.97 -0.83
C TYR A 167 -14.41 -15.86 -2.31
N ASP A 168 -15.55 -15.25 -2.61
CA ASP A 168 -16.05 -15.08 -3.97
C ASP A 168 -15.10 -14.27 -4.86
N SER A 169 -14.53 -13.21 -4.29
CA SER A 169 -13.59 -12.33 -4.98
C SER A 169 -12.25 -13.01 -5.24
N ALA A 170 -11.71 -13.75 -4.24
CA ALA A 170 -10.44 -14.44 -4.36
C ALA A 170 -10.52 -15.58 -5.38
N GLU A 171 -11.58 -16.42 -5.31
CA GLU A 171 -11.80 -17.50 -6.31
C GLU A 171 -11.84 -16.96 -7.75
N ARG A 172 -12.42 -15.77 -7.96
CA ARG A 172 -12.46 -15.14 -9.27
C ARG A 172 -11.11 -14.55 -9.65
N ALA A 173 -10.45 -13.83 -8.74
CA ALA A 173 -9.18 -13.16 -8.96
C ALA A 173 -8.03 -14.14 -9.23
N ASP A 174 -8.02 -15.29 -8.57
CA ASP A 174 -7.03 -16.35 -8.75
C ASP A 174 -6.95 -16.85 -10.20
N LYS A 175 -8.07 -16.85 -10.94
CA LYS A 175 -8.11 -17.21 -12.36
C LYS A 175 -7.31 -16.26 -13.25
N TYR A 176 -7.05 -15.06 -12.75
CA TYR A 176 -6.28 -14.01 -13.42
C TYR A 176 -4.90 -13.77 -12.79
N GLY A 177 -4.57 -14.48 -11.70
CA GLY A 177 -3.35 -14.26 -10.94
C GLY A 177 -3.28 -12.89 -10.26
N VAL A 178 -4.44 -12.26 -9.96
CA VAL A 178 -4.54 -10.93 -9.35
C VAL A 178 -4.85 -11.07 -7.86
N PRO A 179 -4.08 -10.43 -6.97
CA PRO A 179 -4.33 -10.50 -5.54
C PRO A 179 -5.56 -9.69 -5.11
N VAL A 180 -6.20 -10.12 -4.02
CA VAL A 180 -7.25 -9.37 -3.34
C VAL A 180 -6.75 -8.82 -2.01
N ILE A 181 -7.29 -7.67 -1.61
CA ILE A 181 -7.00 -7.00 -0.34
C ILE A 181 -8.30 -6.99 0.47
N ALA A 182 -8.30 -7.70 1.60
CA ALA A 182 -9.43 -7.69 2.53
C ALA A 182 -9.44 -6.38 3.33
N ASP A 183 -10.51 -5.58 3.19
CA ASP A 183 -10.63 -4.27 3.80
C ASP A 183 -11.70 -4.26 4.90
N GLY A 184 -11.24 -4.32 6.14
CA GLY A 184 -12.07 -4.30 7.34
C GLY A 184 -12.84 -5.59 7.63
N GLY A 185 -13.56 -5.60 8.76
CA GLY A 185 -14.47 -6.66 9.16
C GLY A 185 -13.83 -7.84 9.91
N ILE A 186 -12.59 -8.16 9.65
CA ILE A 186 -11.86 -9.25 10.32
C ILE A 186 -11.02 -8.69 11.46
N LYS A 187 -11.24 -9.16 12.68
CA LYS A 187 -10.54 -8.69 13.89
C LYS A 187 -9.63 -9.76 14.48
N TYR A 188 -10.00 -11.02 14.34
CA TYR A 188 -9.32 -12.14 14.96
C TYR A 188 -9.05 -13.24 13.94
N SER A 189 -8.01 -14.00 14.15
CA SER A 189 -7.57 -15.10 13.27
C SER A 189 -8.56 -16.26 13.16
N GLY A 190 -9.57 -16.31 14.01
CA GLY A 190 -10.59 -17.37 14.00
C GLY A 190 -11.93 -16.99 13.35
N GLU A 191 -12.03 -15.81 12.75
CA GLU A 191 -13.26 -15.34 12.09
C GLU A 191 -13.41 -15.91 10.68
#